data_09b357a62c24ff87296195eadfdb5a05
#
_entry.id   09b357a62c24ff87296195eadfdb5a05
#
_cell.length_a   1.000
_cell.length_b   1.000
_cell.length_c   1.000
_cell.angle_alpha   90.00
_cell.angle_beta   90.00
_cell.angle_gamma   90.00
#
_symmetry.space_group_name_H-M   'P 1'
#
loop_
_entity.id
_entity.type
_entity.pdbx_description
1 polymer ?
#
loop_
_entity_poly.entity_id
_entity_poly.type
_entity_poly.pdbx_seq_one_letter_code
_entity_poly.pdbx_strand_id
1 'polypeptide(L)'
;MTRPAARFAVPTLAACCLLALSGCGGGGSGSNSALALAINGANTTPQRGTALNPTPDRVVRLSVDQFKTLLEATSTGKQVEQAAGVPKCGIDVRYLQYQTAGAQGESVPASGAIMLPAGTDPGCNGPRPIVLYGHGTATERNYDISNLTDTNQPAAAEGVIVAAMFAAQGYIVVAPNYAGYDKSTLPYHPFLNADQQGKEMIDALHAARSTLAALSASDAGSLLVAGYSEGGYAALAAHREMQATGMTVTASAPMSAPTAVSLLIDYTASGLPELDSTVFFPLITTSWQKQLGGLYANPREIYEDAFATGIDTLLPSYLSRDDLFATGKLPRYAFFPADATPGPLNASVAIDYGANNLVRQTYLTTWFGDVQANPCPGNALPATQASLATTSPLGCTPTNGLRRAAVANDLRNWLPGRPVLMCGGSNDPTVNFASSLATAGYFRARGMPSSSLSVVDLETTGVSDAYSAARAGFAQAKARKLADSTGTDAERNQSVAFAYHGELVPAYCMQSVRVFFEGVLDAGG
;
A
#
# COMPACT_ATOMS: atom_id res chain seq x y z
N MET A 1 50.27 43.19 17.42
CA MET A 1 50.12 44.44 16.69
C MET A 1 48.75 44.41 16.03
N THR A 2 47.88 45.19 16.61
CA THR A 2 46.82 46.09 16.09
C THR A 2 45.80 45.59 15.04
N ARG A 3 44.57 45.48 15.53
CA ARG A 3 43.32 45.64 14.79
C ARG A 3 43.21 46.99 14.09
N PRO A 4 42.29 47.26 13.14
CA PRO A 4 40.91 47.52 13.61
C PRO A 4 39.75 47.00 12.74
N ALA A 5 38.58 47.06 13.38
CA ALA A 5 37.25 46.80 12.88
C ALA A 5 36.68 48.02 12.10
N ALA A 6 35.73 47.74 11.18
CA ALA A 6 34.76 48.75 10.71
C ALA A 6 33.37 48.16 10.61
N ARG A 7 32.45 48.77 11.36
CA ARG A 7 30.97 48.64 11.29
C ARG A 7 30.43 49.65 10.30
N PHE A 8 29.30 49.31 9.61
CA PHE A 8 28.21 50.23 9.19
C PHE A 8 27.05 49.34 8.80
N ALA A 9 25.95 49.32 9.46
CA ALA A 9 24.82 50.25 9.66
C ALA A 9 23.70 50.03 8.63
N VAL A 10 22.55 49.60 9.17
CA VAL A 10 21.18 49.46 8.56
C VAL A 10 20.61 50.84 8.30
N PRO A 11 19.69 51.00 7.32
CA PRO A 11 18.46 51.69 7.67
C PRO A 11 17.17 50.98 7.24
N THR A 12 16.30 50.85 8.19
CA THR A 12 14.85 50.76 8.12
C THR A 12 14.23 51.99 7.46
N LEU A 13 13.22 51.79 6.62
CA LEU A 13 12.22 52.82 6.36
C LEU A 13 10.84 52.16 6.12
N ALA A 14 9.95 52.47 7.04
CA ALA A 14 8.50 52.30 6.94
C ALA A 14 7.90 53.60 6.34
N ALA A 15 6.86 53.47 5.53
CA ALA A 15 5.91 54.56 5.31
C ALA A 15 4.55 54.00 4.90
N CYS A 16 3.58 54.22 5.77
CA CYS A 16 2.14 54.18 5.53
C CYS A 16 1.71 55.30 4.62
N CYS A 17 0.68 55.07 3.80
CA CYS A 17 -0.28 56.11 3.41
C CYS A 17 -1.67 55.53 3.20
N LEU A 18 -2.55 55.83 4.14
CA LEU A 18 -4.00 55.82 4.04
C LEU A 18 -4.45 57.09 3.31
N LEU A 19 -5.38 56.95 2.39
CA LEU A 19 -6.24 58.06 1.98
C LEU A 19 -7.66 57.57 1.72
N ALA A 20 -8.56 57.96 2.60
CA ALA A 20 -10.00 57.93 2.43
C ALA A 20 -10.45 59.22 1.73
N LEU A 21 -11.38 59.11 0.81
CA LEU A 21 -12.16 60.25 0.33
C LEU A 21 -13.61 59.81 0.11
N SER A 22 -14.44 60.36 0.94
CA SER A 22 -15.89 60.40 0.86
C SER A 22 -16.33 61.52 -0.11
N GLY A 23 -17.34 61.24 -0.91
CA GLY A 23 -18.02 62.25 -1.74
C GLY A 23 -19.46 61.82 -2.01
N CYS A 24 -20.43 62.52 -1.37
CA CYS A 24 -21.87 62.46 -1.66
C CYS A 24 -22.28 63.31 -2.85
N GLY A 25 -23.33 62.86 -3.54
CA GLY A 25 -24.14 63.79 -4.34
C GLY A 25 -24.98 63.18 -5.45
N GLY A 26 -26.28 62.96 -5.22
CA GLY A 26 -27.42 63.41 -6.04
C GLY A 26 -27.93 62.64 -7.25
N GLY A 27 -29.04 61.94 -7.06
CA GLY A 27 -30.28 61.99 -7.80
C GLY A 27 -30.38 61.56 -9.30
N GLY A 28 -31.26 60.59 -9.57
CA GLY A 28 -31.81 60.37 -10.92
C GLY A 28 -32.26 58.93 -11.18
N SER A 29 -33.56 58.73 -11.18
CA SER A 29 -34.30 57.48 -11.45
C SER A 29 -34.03 56.89 -12.84
N GLY A 30 -33.93 55.55 -12.89
CA GLY A 30 -33.92 54.79 -14.14
C GLY A 30 -33.66 53.30 -13.88
N SER A 31 -34.74 52.52 -13.80
CA SER A 31 -34.74 51.08 -13.64
C SER A 31 -34.04 50.38 -14.79
N ASN A 32 -33.09 49.53 -14.46
CA ASN A 32 -32.87 48.19 -15.04
C ASN A 32 -31.73 47.51 -14.26
N SER A 33 -32.09 46.82 -13.21
CA SER A 33 -31.16 45.93 -12.47
C SER A 33 -30.91 44.67 -13.27
N ALA A 34 -29.94 44.69 -14.14
CA ALA A 34 -29.27 43.48 -14.56
C ALA A 34 -28.31 43.09 -13.43
N LEU A 35 -28.69 42.15 -12.60
CA LEU A 35 -27.75 41.46 -11.70
C LEU A 35 -26.71 40.75 -12.59
N ALA A 36 -25.58 41.40 -12.81
CA ALA A 36 -24.38 40.73 -13.25
C ALA A 36 -23.93 39.84 -12.08
N LEU A 37 -24.35 38.58 -12.08
CA LEU A 37 -23.69 37.52 -11.35
C LEU A 37 -22.25 37.49 -11.84
N ALA A 38 -21.35 38.16 -11.11
CA ALA A 38 -19.92 37.91 -11.25
C ALA A 38 -19.70 36.44 -10.86
N ILE A 39 -19.67 35.59 -11.88
CA ILE A 39 -19.15 34.24 -11.77
C ILE A 39 -17.64 34.43 -11.63
N ASN A 40 -17.18 34.70 -10.41
CA ASN A 40 -15.82 34.43 -10.01
C ASN A 40 -15.68 32.90 -9.97
N GLY A 41 -15.52 32.29 -11.12
CA GLY A 41 -15.01 30.96 -11.27
C GLY A 41 -13.54 30.98 -10.85
N ALA A 42 -13.30 31.10 -9.56
CA ALA A 42 -12.02 30.67 -9.02
C ALA A 42 -11.92 29.17 -9.34
N ASN A 43 -11.08 28.82 -10.30
CA ASN A 43 -10.60 27.45 -10.50
C ASN A 43 -9.79 27.07 -9.25
N THR A 44 -10.46 26.88 -8.11
CA THR A 44 -9.81 26.34 -6.92
C THR A 44 -9.68 24.86 -7.16
N THR A 45 -8.45 24.38 -7.33
CA THR A 45 -8.15 22.95 -7.30
C THR A 45 -8.80 22.35 -6.06
N PRO A 46 -9.60 21.27 -6.17
CA PRO A 46 -10.24 20.67 -5.02
C PRO A 46 -9.21 20.30 -3.96
N GLN A 47 -9.57 20.53 -2.70
CA GLN A 47 -8.72 20.18 -1.58
C GLN A 47 -8.59 18.65 -1.47
N ARG A 48 -7.46 18.16 -0.99
CA ARG A 48 -7.24 16.73 -0.71
C ARG A 48 -8.35 16.17 0.16
N GLY A 49 -8.76 14.92 -0.12
CA GLY A 49 -9.85 14.24 0.57
C GLY A 49 -11.25 14.70 0.14
N THR A 50 -11.37 15.59 -0.87
CA THR A 50 -12.67 15.98 -1.42
C THR A 50 -13.18 14.89 -2.37
N ALA A 51 -14.44 14.45 -2.18
CA ALA A 51 -15.12 13.60 -3.16
C ALA A 51 -15.40 14.40 -4.44
N LEU A 52 -14.97 13.87 -5.58
CA LEU A 52 -15.19 14.48 -6.90
C LEU A 52 -16.55 14.07 -7.49
N ASN A 53 -17.13 12.98 -6.99
CA ASN A 53 -18.49 12.54 -7.28
C ASN A 53 -19.28 12.41 -5.95
N PRO A 54 -20.00 13.44 -5.51
CA PRO A 54 -20.69 13.47 -4.21
C PRO A 54 -21.72 12.36 -4.01
N THR A 55 -22.20 11.76 -5.09
CA THR A 55 -23.05 10.57 -5.09
C THR A 55 -22.36 9.49 -5.94
N PRO A 56 -21.48 8.66 -5.33
CA PRO A 56 -20.74 7.63 -6.05
C PRO A 56 -21.63 6.67 -6.82
N ASP A 57 -21.30 6.46 -8.10
CA ASP A 57 -22.06 5.61 -9.01
C ASP A 57 -22.04 4.17 -8.54
N ARG A 58 -23.18 3.48 -8.71
CA ARG A 58 -23.26 2.06 -8.43
C ARG A 58 -22.63 1.27 -9.58
N VAL A 59 -21.58 0.48 -9.24
CA VAL A 59 -20.97 -0.46 -10.18
C VAL A 59 -21.78 -1.74 -10.22
N VAL A 60 -22.05 -2.33 -9.05
CA VAL A 60 -22.82 -3.56 -8.94
C VAL A 60 -23.54 -3.63 -7.59
N ARG A 61 -24.71 -4.28 -7.57
CA ARG A 61 -25.38 -4.69 -6.34
C ARG A 61 -25.77 -6.15 -6.46
N LEU A 62 -25.32 -6.97 -5.53
CA LEU A 62 -25.60 -8.40 -5.47
C LEU A 62 -26.32 -8.72 -4.16
N SER A 63 -27.38 -9.55 -4.25
CA SER A 63 -27.99 -10.15 -3.07
C SER A 63 -27.01 -11.16 -2.43
N VAL A 64 -27.33 -11.66 -1.23
CA VAL A 64 -26.56 -12.73 -0.57
C VAL A 64 -26.41 -13.93 -1.50
N ASP A 65 -27.51 -14.40 -2.12
CA ASP A 65 -27.49 -15.57 -2.99
C ASP A 65 -26.69 -15.33 -4.28
N GLN A 66 -26.82 -14.13 -4.88
CA GLN A 66 -26.05 -13.77 -6.08
C GLN A 66 -24.56 -13.70 -5.79
N PHE A 67 -24.18 -13.12 -4.65
CA PHE A 67 -22.77 -13.02 -4.27
C PHE A 67 -22.19 -14.40 -3.91
N LYS A 68 -22.97 -15.24 -3.23
CA LYS A 68 -22.60 -16.63 -2.97
C LYS A 68 -22.39 -17.40 -4.29
N THR A 69 -23.30 -17.25 -5.25
CA THR A 69 -23.16 -17.87 -6.57
C THR A 69 -21.89 -17.43 -7.29
N LEU A 70 -21.53 -16.13 -7.18
CA LEU A 70 -20.26 -15.60 -7.73
C LEU A 70 -19.05 -16.29 -7.08
N LEU A 71 -19.03 -16.43 -5.76
CA LEU A 71 -17.95 -17.12 -5.04
C LEU A 71 -17.85 -18.60 -5.44
N GLU A 72 -18.98 -19.30 -5.51
CA GLU A 72 -19.03 -20.73 -5.84
C GLU A 72 -18.69 -21.04 -7.32
N ALA A 73 -18.64 -20.03 -8.19
CA ALA A 73 -18.39 -20.21 -9.62
C ALA A 73 -16.96 -20.70 -9.93
N THR A 74 -15.99 -20.47 -9.01
CA THR A 74 -14.60 -20.87 -9.20
C THR A 74 -14.06 -21.64 -7.98
N SER A 75 -12.99 -22.40 -8.19
CA SER A 75 -12.29 -23.08 -7.06
C SER A 75 -11.70 -22.09 -6.07
N THR A 76 -11.12 -21.00 -6.56
CA THR A 76 -10.57 -19.90 -5.73
C THR A 76 -11.69 -19.22 -4.94
N GLY A 77 -12.82 -18.91 -5.57
CA GLY A 77 -13.97 -18.30 -4.89
C GLY A 77 -14.53 -19.19 -3.77
N LYS A 78 -14.60 -20.53 -3.97
CA LYS A 78 -14.97 -21.49 -2.90
C LYS A 78 -13.99 -21.48 -1.73
N GLN A 79 -12.70 -21.33 -1.99
CA GLN A 79 -11.68 -21.20 -0.93
C GLN A 79 -11.86 -19.87 -0.17
N VAL A 80 -12.19 -18.80 -0.88
CA VAL A 80 -12.50 -17.49 -0.28
C VAL A 80 -13.74 -17.62 0.62
N GLU A 81 -14.82 -18.24 0.15
CA GLU A 81 -16.02 -18.49 0.97
C GLU A 81 -15.72 -19.34 2.21
N GLN A 82 -14.88 -20.38 2.05
CA GLN A 82 -14.46 -21.20 3.18
C GLN A 82 -13.71 -20.41 4.25
N ALA A 83 -12.84 -19.48 3.84
CA ALA A 83 -12.08 -18.60 4.73
C ALA A 83 -12.94 -17.46 5.31
N ALA A 84 -13.81 -16.84 4.49
CA ALA A 84 -14.69 -15.75 4.90
C ALA A 84 -15.91 -16.20 5.69
N GLY A 85 -16.32 -17.47 5.55
CA GLY A 85 -17.64 -17.94 5.95
C GLY A 85 -18.73 -17.52 4.98
N VAL A 86 -19.93 -18.07 5.16
CA VAL A 86 -21.09 -17.76 4.33
C VAL A 86 -21.40 -16.26 4.40
N PRO A 87 -21.65 -15.59 3.26
CA PRO A 87 -22.07 -14.20 3.25
C PRO A 87 -23.32 -13.97 4.12
N LYS A 88 -23.24 -13.03 5.06
CA LYS A 88 -24.38 -12.58 5.88
C LYS A 88 -25.18 -11.49 5.17
N CYS A 89 -24.47 -10.64 4.41
CA CYS A 89 -25.02 -9.53 3.64
C CYS A 89 -24.76 -9.73 2.16
N GLY A 90 -25.63 -9.20 1.32
CA GLY A 90 -25.29 -8.85 -0.04
C GLY A 90 -24.32 -7.67 -0.06
N ILE A 91 -23.89 -7.26 -1.23
CA ILE A 91 -22.97 -6.15 -1.41
C ILE A 91 -23.53 -5.09 -2.38
N ASP A 92 -23.28 -3.81 -2.10
CA ASP A 92 -23.56 -2.67 -2.99
C ASP A 92 -22.23 -1.93 -3.20
N VAL A 93 -21.63 -2.09 -4.38
CA VAL A 93 -20.30 -1.53 -4.71
C VAL A 93 -20.48 -0.22 -5.47
N ARG A 94 -19.78 0.80 -4.98
CA ARG A 94 -19.82 2.16 -5.51
C ARG A 94 -18.45 2.59 -5.98
N TYR A 95 -18.40 3.30 -7.09
CA TYR A 95 -17.19 3.91 -7.63
C TYR A 95 -16.98 5.29 -7.02
N LEU A 96 -15.93 5.44 -6.24
CA LEU A 96 -15.53 6.69 -5.61
C LEU A 96 -14.46 7.38 -6.44
N GLN A 97 -14.60 8.70 -6.63
CA GLN A 97 -13.54 9.57 -7.14
C GLN A 97 -13.21 10.63 -6.09
N TYR A 98 -11.92 10.88 -5.88
CA TYR A 98 -11.46 11.82 -4.87
C TYR A 98 -10.21 12.56 -5.30
N GLN A 99 -9.94 13.68 -4.62
CA GLN A 99 -8.73 14.47 -4.82
C GLN A 99 -7.64 14.01 -3.86
N THR A 100 -6.43 13.79 -4.38
CA THR A 100 -5.23 13.44 -3.60
C THR A 100 -4.00 14.17 -4.16
N ALA A 101 -2.82 13.74 -3.74
CA ALA A 101 -1.55 14.29 -4.22
C ALA A 101 -0.58 13.19 -4.65
N GLY A 102 0.30 13.49 -5.60
CA GLY A 102 1.44 12.66 -5.96
C GLY A 102 2.63 12.81 -5.00
N ALA A 103 3.75 12.14 -5.31
CA ALA A 103 4.94 12.12 -4.47
C ALA A 103 5.63 13.49 -4.32
N GLN A 104 5.43 14.40 -5.27
CA GLN A 104 5.97 15.76 -5.27
C GLN A 104 4.91 16.80 -4.85
N GLY A 105 3.74 16.35 -4.36
CA GLY A 105 2.64 17.23 -4.00
C GLY A 105 1.75 17.65 -5.17
N GLU A 106 1.87 16.97 -6.32
CA GLU A 106 1.01 17.21 -7.48
C GLU A 106 -0.45 16.95 -7.09
N SER A 107 -1.33 17.92 -7.34
CA SER A 107 -2.76 17.76 -7.09
C SER A 107 -3.38 16.92 -8.19
N VAL A 108 -3.84 15.72 -7.86
CA VAL A 108 -4.34 14.74 -8.84
C VAL A 108 -5.63 14.08 -8.40
N PRO A 109 -6.54 13.74 -9.33
CA PRO A 109 -7.64 12.85 -9.03
C PRO A 109 -7.16 11.42 -8.81
N ALA A 110 -7.87 10.69 -7.98
CA ALA A 110 -7.76 9.26 -7.83
C ALA A 110 -9.15 8.65 -7.70
N SER A 111 -9.23 7.33 -7.76
CA SER A 111 -10.49 6.59 -7.64
C SER A 111 -10.37 5.42 -6.66
N GLY A 112 -11.47 4.76 -6.39
CA GLY A 112 -11.54 3.58 -5.54
C GLY A 112 -12.96 3.06 -5.38
N ALA A 113 -13.13 2.12 -4.45
CA ALA A 113 -14.42 1.53 -4.13
C ALA A 113 -14.92 1.95 -2.75
N ILE A 114 -16.24 2.11 -2.64
CA ILE A 114 -16.98 1.97 -1.38
C ILE A 114 -17.82 0.70 -1.54
N MET A 115 -17.57 -0.31 -0.69
CA MET A 115 -18.36 -1.53 -0.67
C MET A 115 -19.25 -1.51 0.56
N LEU A 116 -20.57 -1.47 0.35
CA LEU A 116 -21.56 -1.39 1.41
C LEU A 116 -22.19 -2.76 1.64
N PRO A 117 -22.38 -3.20 2.90
CA PRO A 117 -23.26 -4.33 3.18
C PRO A 117 -24.69 -4.00 2.73
N ALA A 118 -25.39 -4.99 2.16
CA ALA A 118 -26.74 -4.81 1.64
C ALA A 118 -27.64 -5.99 2.04
N GLY A 119 -28.90 -5.68 2.37
CA GLY A 119 -29.86 -6.72 2.75
C GLY A 119 -30.82 -6.24 3.83
N THR A 120 -31.65 -7.15 4.33
CA THR A 120 -32.65 -6.87 5.36
C THR A 120 -32.20 -7.28 6.77
N ASP A 121 -31.12 -8.05 6.88
CA ASP A 121 -30.56 -8.45 8.16
C ASP A 121 -30.08 -7.20 8.94
N PRO A 122 -30.36 -7.08 10.25
CA PRO A 122 -29.90 -5.95 11.07
C PRO A 122 -28.38 -5.75 11.01
N GLY A 123 -27.59 -6.83 10.84
CA GLY A 123 -26.15 -6.77 10.67
C GLY A 123 -25.70 -6.11 9.36
N CYS A 124 -26.59 -5.91 8.40
CA CYS A 124 -26.30 -5.29 7.10
C CYS A 124 -26.79 -3.84 6.99
N ASN A 125 -27.42 -3.30 8.05
CA ASN A 125 -28.05 -1.98 8.04
C ASN A 125 -27.59 -1.14 9.25
N GLY A 126 -27.89 0.18 9.19
CA GLY A 126 -27.54 1.13 10.23
C GLY A 126 -26.03 1.49 10.25
N PRO A 127 -25.55 2.08 11.36
CA PRO A 127 -24.14 2.42 11.50
C PRO A 127 -23.24 1.18 11.49
N ARG A 128 -22.22 1.17 10.63
CA ARG A 128 -21.29 0.04 10.47
C ARG A 128 -19.84 0.49 10.67
N PRO A 129 -18.97 -0.37 11.22
CA PRO A 129 -17.52 -0.10 11.23
C PRO A 129 -16.97 0.05 9.81
N ILE A 130 -15.98 0.92 9.65
CA ILE A 130 -15.27 1.08 8.37
C ILE A 130 -13.99 0.26 8.40
N VAL A 131 -13.75 -0.53 7.34
CA VAL A 131 -12.46 -1.09 6.98
C VAL A 131 -11.89 -0.24 5.85
N LEU A 132 -10.83 0.51 6.13
CA LEU A 132 -10.01 1.18 5.14
C LEU A 132 -8.97 0.18 4.64
N TYR A 133 -9.09 -0.23 3.38
CA TYR A 133 -8.31 -1.33 2.82
C TYR A 133 -7.35 -0.85 1.73
N GLY A 134 -6.05 -1.14 1.89
CA GLY A 134 -5.04 -0.97 0.85
C GLY A 134 -4.88 -2.25 0.04
N HIS A 135 -4.93 -2.13 -1.31
CA HIS A 135 -4.74 -3.27 -2.21
C HIS A 135 -3.26 -3.56 -2.45
N GLY A 136 -2.96 -4.79 -2.93
CA GLY A 136 -1.63 -5.22 -3.31
C GLY A 136 -1.10 -4.53 -4.57
N THR A 137 0.18 -4.76 -4.89
CA THR A 137 0.85 -4.13 -6.03
C THR A 137 0.18 -4.52 -7.35
N ALA A 138 -0.14 -3.52 -8.16
CA ALA A 138 -0.62 -3.66 -9.52
C ALA A 138 0.41 -3.11 -10.52
N THR A 139 0.40 -3.67 -11.72
CA THR A 139 1.23 -3.20 -12.85
C THR A 139 0.39 -2.54 -13.94
N GLU A 140 -0.88 -2.87 -14.00
CA GLU A 140 -1.81 -2.39 -15.02
C GLU A 140 -2.46 -1.08 -14.59
N ARG A 141 -2.32 -0.06 -15.45
CA ARG A 141 -2.84 1.28 -15.20
C ARG A 141 -4.37 1.34 -15.09
N ASN A 142 -5.09 0.39 -15.67
CA ASN A 142 -6.55 0.30 -15.60
C ASN A 142 -7.06 -0.44 -14.35
N TYR A 143 -6.23 -0.65 -13.33
CA TYR A 143 -6.63 -1.27 -12.07
C TYR A 143 -7.78 -0.51 -11.42
N ASP A 144 -8.93 -1.19 -11.21
CA ASP A 144 -10.12 -0.65 -10.56
C ASP A 144 -10.78 -1.69 -9.66
N ILE A 145 -10.56 -1.57 -8.34
CA ILE A 145 -11.06 -2.51 -7.33
C ILE A 145 -12.58 -2.47 -7.16
N SER A 146 -13.27 -1.46 -7.73
CA SER A 146 -14.73 -1.40 -7.71
C SER A 146 -15.37 -2.38 -8.71
N ASN A 147 -14.64 -2.79 -9.73
CA ASN A 147 -15.16 -3.63 -10.81
C ASN A 147 -14.92 -5.12 -10.53
N LEU A 148 -15.73 -5.70 -9.63
CA LEU A 148 -15.60 -7.08 -9.16
C LEU A 148 -16.04 -8.14 -10.16
N THR A 149 -16.85 -7.77 -11.16
CA THR A 149 -17.56 -8.72 -12.02
C THR A 149 -16.97 -8.86 -13.42
N ASP A 150 -16.04 -7.98 -13.79
CA ASP A 150 -15.29 -8.07 -15.03
C ASP A 150 -14.04 -8.92 -14.82
N THR A 151 -14.04 -10.15 -15.34
CA THR A 151 -12.91 -11.07 -15.20
C THR A 151 -11.64 -10.62 -15.93
N ASN A 152 -11.71 -9.61 -16.80
CA ASN A 152 -10.55 -8.99 -17.45
C ASN A 152 -9.96 -7.85 -16.61
N GLN A 153 -10.64 -7.44 -15.52
CA GLN A 153 -10.16 -6.42 -14.62
C GLN A 153 -9.09 -7.01 -13.69
N PRO A 154 -7.85 -6.50 -13.68
CA PRO A 154 -6.78 -7.04 -12.84
C PRO A 154 -7.11 -7.02 -11.34
N ALA A 155 -7.97 -6.08 -10.91
CA ALA A 155 -8.40 -5.93 -9.53
C ALA A 155 -9.53 -6.88 -9.10
N ALA A 156 -10.22 -7.56 -10.04
CA ALA A 156 -11.48 -8.26 -9.74
C ALA A 156 -11.31 -9.34 -8.66
N ALA A 157 -10.25 -10.13 -8.72
CA ALA A 157 -10.00 -11.21 -7.76
C ALA A 157 -9.81 -10.67 -6.34
N GLU A 158 -8.99 -9.64 -6.16
CA GLU A 158 -8.75 -9.02 -4.85
C GLU A 158 -10.02 -8.31 -4.34
N GLY A 159 -10.73 -7.61 -5.22
CA GLY A 159 -12.00 -6.97 -4.88
C GLY A 159 -13.06 -7.96 -4.37
N VAL A 160 -13.16 -9.14 -4.99
CA VAL A 160 -14.06 -10.23 -4.54
C VAL A 160 -13.65 -10.74 -3.16
N ILE A 161 -12.35 -10.96 -2.91
CA ILE A 161 -11.84 -11.41 -1.61
C ILE A 161 -12.19 -10.37 -0.53
N VAL A 162 -11.91 -9.10 -0.77
CA VAL A 162 -12.18 -7.99 0.16
C VAL A 162 -13.67 -7.86 0.44
N ALA A 163 -14.52 -7.95 -0.59
CA ALA A 163 -15.97 -7.92 -0.43
C ALA A 163 -16.48 -9.09 0.41
N ALA A 164 -15.96 -10.32 0.20
CA ALA A 164 -16.35 -11.51 0.94
C ALA A 164 -15.91 -11.46 2.42
N MET A 165 -14.69 -10.98 2.66
CA MET A 165 -14.10 -10.94 4.00
C MET A 165 -14.70 -9.84 4.88
N PHE A 166 -15.12 -8.71 4.30
CA PHE A 166 -15.55 -7.56 5.06
C PHE A 166 -16.98 -7.09 4.71
N ALA A 167 -17.26 -6.67 3.48
CA ALA A 167 -18.56 -6.08 3.14
C ALA A 167 -19.71 -7.07 3.34
N ALA A 168 -19.56 -8.31 2.87
CA ALA A 168 -20.52 -9.37 3.05
C ALA A 168 -20.66 -9.86 4.50
N GLN A 169 -19.78 -9.41 5.40
CA GLN A 169 -19.82 -9.67 6.83
C GLN A 169 -20.32 -8.46 7.65
N GLY A 170 -20.77 -7.39 6.98
CA GLY A 170 -21.40 -6.24 7.65
C GLY A 170 -20.51 -5.02 7.87
N TYR A 171 -19.33 -4.95 7.28
CA TYR A 171 -18.45 -3.77 7.33
C TYR A 171 -18.66 -2.87 6.11
N ILE A 172 -18.50 -1.57 6.26
CA ILE A 172 -18.26 -0.66 5.14
C ILE A 172 -16.79 -0.80 4.74
N VAL A 173 -16.48 -1.05 3.48
CA VAL A 173 -15.12 -1.04 2.97
C VAL A 173 -14.88 0.22 2.17
N VAL A 174 -13.74 0.87 2.40
CA VAL A 174 -13.19 1.95 1.57
C VAL A 174 -11.85 1.48 1.04
N ALA A 175 -11.74 1.32 -0.28
CA ALA A 175 -10.54 0.80 -0.92
C ALA A 175 -10.10 1.73 -2.07
N PRO A 176 -9.05 2.57 -1.88
CA PRO A 176 -8.49 3.38 -2.96
C PRO A 176 -7.82 2.52 -4.04
N ASN A 177 -7.84 2.98 -5.29
CA ASN A 177 -7.05 2.43 -6.40
C ASN A 177 -5.62 2.99 -6.45
N TYR A 178 -5.33 3.99 -5.64
CA TYR A 178 -4.12 4.83 -5.56
C TYR A 178 -3.90 5.77 -6.77
N ALA A 179 -3.14 6.83 -6.53
CA ALA A 179 -2.63 7.72 -7.56
C ALA A 179 -1.72 6.95 -8.53
N GLY A 180 -1.91 7.20 -9.82
CA GLY A 180 -1.23 6.49 -10.90
C GLY A 180 -2.09 5.43 -11.58
N TYR A 181 -3.22 5.02 -10.99
CA TYR A 181 -4.11 4.01 -11.55
C TYR A 181 -5.46 4.60 -12.00
N ASP A 182 -6.18 3.85 -12.82
CA ASP A 182 -7.51 4.14 -13.35
C ASP A 182 -7.64 5.58 -13.89
N LYS A 183 -8.39 6.45 -13.21
CA LYS A 183 -8.64 7.84 -13.63
C LYS A 183 -7.58 8.83 -13.15
N SER A 184 -6.57 8.38 -12.45
CA SER A 184 -5.49 9.27 -12.02
C SER A 184 -4.71 9.82 -13.21
N THR A 185 -4.44 11.12 -13.17
CA THR A 185 -3.61 11.80 -14.17
C THR A 185 -2.11 11.70 -13.87
N LEU A 186 -1.74 11.15 -12.71
CA LEU A 186 -0.34 10.96 -12.35
C LEU A 186 0.31 9.91 -13.26
N PRO A 187 1.46 10.20 -13.92
CA PRO A 187 2.06 9.28 -14.87
C PRO A 187 2.83 8.12 -14.23
N TYR A 188 2.97 8.12 -12.91
CA TYR A 188 3.63 7.08 -12.10
C TYR A 188 2.77 6.75 -10.88
N HIS A 189 3.11 5.69 -10.17
CA HIS A 189 2.53 5.36 -8.87
C HIS A 189 3.55 5.65 -7.76
N PRO A 190 3.16 6.35 -6.66
CA PRO A 190 4.03 6.62 -5.51
C PRO A 190 4.27 5.38 -4.64
N PHE A 191 4.77 4.30 -5.24
CA PHE A 191 4.96 2.98 -4.65
C PHE A 191 5.89 3.02 -3.43
N LEU A 192 5.46 2.45 -2.30
CA LEU A 192 6.17 2.43 -1.03
C LEU A 192 6.71 3.81 -0.58
N ASN A 193 5.96 4.87 -0.90
CA ASN A 193 6.17 6.19 -0.36
C ASN A 193 5.30 6.36 0.90
N ALA A 194 5.92 6.23 2.07
CA ALA A 194 5.22 6.18 3.35
C ALA A 194 4.36 7.43 3.64
N ASP A 195 4.86 8.60 3.25
CA ASP A 195 4.16 9.87 3.46
C ASP A 195 2.97 10.01 2.51
N GLN A 196 3.18 9.76 1.22
CA GLN A 196 2.15 9.91 0.21
C GLN A 196 1.04 8.85 0.37
N GLN A 197 1.41 7.55 0.45
CA GLN A 197 0.42 6.48 0.55
C GLN A 197 -0.38 6.55 1.86
N GLY A 198 0.27 6.90 2.98
CA GLY A 198 -0.45 7.13 4.25
C GLY A 198 -1.49 8.22 4.13
N LYS A 199 -1.14 9.35 3.52
CA LYS A 199 -2.04 10.48 3.28
C LYS A 199 -3.13 10.16 2.27
N GLU A 200 -2.83 9.41 1.22
CA GLU A 200 -3.82 9.02 0.20
C GLU A 200 -4.90 8.11 0.76
N MET A 201 -4.56 7.16 1.61
CA MET A 201 -5.54 6.35 2.33
C MET A 201 -6.52 7.22 3.13
N ILE A 202 -6.01 8.28 3.78
CA ILE A 202 -6.82 9.25 4.53
C ILE A 202 -7.70 10.08 3.60
N ASP A 203 -7.20 10.50 2.44
CA ASP A 203 -7.97 11.24 1.45
C ASP A 203 -9.18 10.42 0.95
N ALA A 204 -8.96 9.14 0.60
CA ALA A 204 -10.02 8.23 0.20
C ALA A 204 -11.07 8.04 1.31
N LEU A 205 -10.62 7.91 2.56
CA LEU A 205 -11.52 7.79 3.72
C LEU A 205 -12.37 9.05 3.92
N HIS A 206 -11.79 10.24 3.85
CA HIS A 206 -12.51 11.51 3.99
C HIS A 206 -13.55 11.67 2.88
N ALA A 207 -13.16 11.40 1.64
CA ALA A 207 -14.05 11.45 0.49
C ALA A 207 -15.21 10.45 0.67
N ALA A 208 -14.92 9.20 1.03
CA ALA A 208 -15.95 8.18 1.25
C ALA A 208 -16.93 8.59 2.36
N ARG A 209 -16.42 9.01 3.53
CA ARG A 209 -17.25 9.48 4.65
C ARG A 209 -18.21 10.61 4.26
N SER A 210 -17.74 11.55 3.42
CA SER A 210 -18.56 12.67 2.95
C SER A 210 -19.75 12.24 2.08
N THR A 211 -19.68 11.05 1.47
CA THR A 211 -20.72 10.53 0.56
C THR A 211 -21.67 9.53 1.22
N LEU A 212 -21.37 9.01 2.42
CA LEU A 212 -22.15 7.94 3.06
C LEU A 212 -23.63 8.29 3.23
N ALA A 213 -23.95 9.53 3.62
CA ALA A 213 -25.35 9.97 3.78
C ALA A 213 -26.12 9.90 2.46
N ALA A 214 -25.50 10.29 1.33
CA ALA A 214 -26.12 10.18 0.00
C ALA A 214 -26.31 8.73 -0.44
N LEU A 215 -25.53 7.80 0.12
CA LEU A 215 -25.64 6.36 -0.10
C LEU A 215 -26.56 5.65 0.90
N SER A 216 -27.22 6.40 1.80
CA SER A 216 -28.05 5.85 2.90
C SER A 216 -27.25 4.90 3.82
N ALA A 217 -25.97 5.18 4.01
CA ALA A 217 -25.06 4.46 4.88
C ALA A 217 -24.55 5.38 6.00
N SER A 218 -24.09 4.81 7.10
CA SER A 218 -23.53 5.58 8.22
C SER A 218 -22.36 4.84 8.87
N ASP A 219 -21.35 5.62 9.29
CA ASP A 219 -20.17 5.17 10.03
C ASP A 219 -20.53 4.97 11.51
N ALA A 220 -20.16 3.83 12.08
CA ALA A 220 -20.30 3.55 13.51
C ALA A 220 -19.22 4.22 14.38
N GLY A 221 -18.22 4.87 13.75
CA GLY A 221 -17.09 5.51 14.42
C GLY A 221 -15.87 4.60 14.63
N SER A 222 -16.01 3.29 14.46
CA SER A 222 -14.87 2.36 14.53
C SER A 222 -14.16 2.29 13.19
N LEU A 223 -12.88 2.71 13.16
CA LEU A 223 -12.02 2.70 11.98
C LEU A 223 -10.97 1.60 12.09
N LEU A 224 -11.07 0.63 11.22
CA LEU A 224 -10.15 -0.50 11.07
C LEU A 224 -9.34 -0.28 9.79
N VAL A 225 -8.03 -0.42 9.87
CA VAL A 225 -7.13 -0.16 8.73
C VAL A 225 -6.41 -1.45 8.37
N ALA A 226 -6.59 -1.96 7.18
CA ALA A 226 -5.98 -3.21 6.72
C ALA A 226 -5.44 -3.07 5.30
N GLY A 227 -4.60 -4.00 4.89
CA GLY A 227 -4.13 -4.08 3.52
C GLY A 227 -3.19 -5.26 3.33
N TYR A 228 -3.03 -5.67 2.07
CA TYR A 228 -2.23 -6.80 1.68
C TYR A 228 -1.01 -6.36 0.86
N SER A 229 0.16 -6.97 1.10
CA SER A 229 1.40 -6.67 0.37
C SER A 229 1.73 -5.16 0.45
N GLU A 230 1.88 -4.45 -0.65
CA GLU A 230 1.97 -2.98 -0.70
C GLU A 230 0.86 -2.30 0.11
N GLY A 231 -0.38 -2.80 -0.01
CA GLY A 231 -1.50 -2.26 0.75
C GLY A 231 -1.35 -2.41 2.26
N GLY A 232 -0.69 -3.46 2.73
CA GLY A 232 -0.32 -3.61 4.13
C GLY A 232 0.69 -2.55 4.58
N TYR A 233 1.63 -2.19 3.72
CA TYR A 233 2.54 -1.07 3.95
C TYR A 233 1.76 0.25 4.00
N ALA A 234 0.88 0.51 3.01
CA ALA A 234 0.03 1.71 2.97
C ALA A 234 -0.89 1.81 4.20
N ALA A 235 -1.45 0.68 4.66
CA ALA A 235 -2.27 0.61 5.87
C ALA A 235 -1.51 1.00 7.13
N LEU A 236 -0.28 0.51 7.30
CA LEU A 236 0.54 0.87 8.47
C LEU A 236 1.04 2.32 8.38
N ALA A 237 1.37 2.80 7.18
CA ALA A 237 1.71 4.20 6.93
C ALA A 237 0.52 5.14 7.23
N ALA A 238 -0.70 4.74 6.85
CA ALA A 238 -1.93 5.45 7.17
C ALA A 238 -2.18 5.51 8.69
N HIS A 239 -1.99 4.41 9.41
CA HIS A 239 -2.11 4.42 10.88
C HIS A 239 -1.11 5.39 11.51
N ARG A 240 0.14 5.41 11.04
CA ARG A 240 1.16 6.36 11.48
C ARG A 240 0.74 7.81 11.27
N GLU A 241 0.28 8.14 10.07
CA GLU A 241 -0.16 9.49 9.70
C GLU A 241 -1.41 9.91 10.47
N MET A 242 -2.40 9.03 10.62
CA MET A 242 -3.60 9.26 11.41
C MET A 242 -3.25 9.56 12.87
N GLN A 243 -2.38 8.76 13.47
CA GLN A 243 -1.92 9.00 14.85
C GLN A 243 -1.19 10.34 14.98
N ALA A 244 -0.32 10.68 14.02
CA ALA A 244 0.42 11.94 14.02
C ALA A 244 -0.49 13.17 13.90
N THR A 245 -1.63 13.05 13.20
CA THR A 245 -2.62 14.12 13.00
C THR A 245 -3.77 14.09 14.03
N GLY A 246 -3.72 13.19 15.03
CA GLY A 246 -4.73 13.06 16.07
C GLY A 246 -6.01 12.34 15.64
N MET A 247 -6.00 11.68 14.49
CA MET A 247 -7.12 10.87 14.00
C MET A 247 -7.12 9.49 14.69
N THR A 248 -8.27 9.07 15.19
CA THR A 248 -8.36 7.79 15.90
C THR A 248 -8.48 6.61 14.95
N VAL A 249 -7.58 5.64 15.09
CA VAL A 249 -7.67 4.30 14.51
C VAL A 249 -8.12 3.33 15.60
N THR A 250 -9.04 2.42 15.32
CA THR A 250 -9.46 1.39 16.27
C THR A 250 -8.43 0.27 16.34
N ALA A 251 -8.02 -0.25 15.18
CA ALA A 251 -6.93 -1.22 15.04
C ALA A 251 -6.38 -1.20 13.61
N SER A 252 -5.16 -1.72 13.41
CA SER A 252 -4.60 -1.90 12.07
C SER A 252 -4.03 -3.31 11.86
N ALA A 253 -4.02 -3.75 10.59
CA ALA A 253 -3.61 -5.10 10.25
C ALA A 253 -2.88 -5.16 8.90
N PRO A 254 -1.57 -4.86 8.85
CA PRO A 254 -0.73 -5.11 7.68
C PRO A 254 -0.53 -6.61 7.45
N MET A 255 -0.78 -7.08 6.21
CA MET A 255 -0.66 -8.48 5.81
C MET A 255 0.42 -8.63 4.74
N SER A 256 1.36 -9.57 4.93
CA SER A 256 2.53 -9.81 4.03
C SER A 256 3.16 -8.53 3.52
N ALA A 257 3.41 -7.58 4.44
CA ALA A 257 3.72 -6.19 4.11
C ALA A 257 5.22 -5.89 4.21
N PRO A 258 5.79 -5.11 3.26
CA PRO A 258 7.19 -4.67 3.30
C PRO A 258 7.41 -3.50 4.27
N THR A 259 6.98 -3.64 5.54
CA THR A 259 6.98 -2.55 6.53
C THR A 259 8.38 -2.15 6.99
N ALA A 260 9.33 -3.08 6.97
CA ALA A 260 10.76 -2.84 7.18
C ALA A 260 11.48 -2.76 5.83
N VAL A 261 11.10 -1.81 4.99
CA VAL A 261 11.54 -1.75 3.59
C VAL A 261 13.06 -1.60 3.46
N SER A 262 13.73 -0.91 4.39
CA SER A 262 15.19 -0.80 4.36
C SER A 262 15.90 -2.14 4.62
N LEU A 263 15.29 -3.05 5.40
CA LEU A 263 15.78 -4.40 5.59
C LEU A 263 15.71 -5.19 4.27
N LEU A 264 14.57 -5.12 3.57
CA LEU A 264 14.38 -5.82 2.30
C LEU A 264 15.35 -5.32 1.22
N ILE A 265 15.56 -4.00 1.15
CA ILE A 265 16.55 -3.39 0.25
C ILE A 265 17.98 -3.88 0.57
N ASP A 266 18.36 -3.95 1.85
CA ASP A 266 19.68 -4.45 2.24
C ASP A 266 19.82 -5.97 2.01
N TYR A 267 18.75 -6.75 2.17
CA TYR A 267 18.71 -8.20 1.87
C TYR A 267 18.89 -8.45 0.37
N THR A 268 18.17 -7.70 -0.47
CA THR A 268 18.32 -7.77 -1.93
C THR A 268 19.76 -7.55 -2.37
N ALA A 269 20.39 -6.47 -1.89
CA ALA A 269 21.80 -6.17 -2.21
C ALA A 269 22.77 -7.26 -1.71
N SER A 270 22.40 -7.97 -0.64
CA SER A 270 23.23 -9.00 -0.02
C SER A 270 23.04 -10.39 -0.64
N GLY A 271 22.32 -10.50 -1.75
CA GLY A 271 22.14 -11.78 -2.47
C GLY A 271 20.82 -12.50 -2.14
N LEU A 272 19.82 -11.79 -1.60
CA LEU A 272 18.49 -12.31 -1.31
C LEU A 272 17.41 -11.41 -1.95
N PRO A 273 17.36 -11.30 -3.29
CA PRO A 273 16.27 -10.62 -3.98
C PRO A 273 14.95 -11.33 -3.73
N GLU A 274 13.87 -10.57 -3.79
CA GLU A 274 12.50 -11.10 -3.68
C GLU A 274 11.98 -11.51 -5.05
N LEU A 275 11.12 -12.53 -5.09
CA LEU A 275 10.41 -12.88 -6.31
C LEU A 275 9.66 -11.65 -6.83
N ASP A 276 9.73 -11.41 -8.16
CA ASP A 276 9.17 -10.22 -8.81
C ASP A 276 9.95 -8.90 -8.60
N SER A 277 11.17 -8.95 -8.07
CA SER A 277 12.05 -7.79 -7.97
C SER A 277 12.19 -7.03 -9.30
N THR A 278 12.09 -7.71 -10.46
CA THR A 278 12.14 -7.07 -11.77
C THR A 278 10.98 -6.11 -12.05
N VAL A 279 9.87 -6.24 -11.32
CA VAL A 279 8.70 -5.36 -11.37
C VAL A 279 8.73 -4.33 -10.25
N PHE A 280 9.02 -4.78 -9.02
CA PHE A 280 8.99 -3.88 -7.86
C PHE A 280 10.09 -2.83 -7.89
N PHE A 281 11.26 -3.19 -8.38
CA PHE A 281 12.41 -2.29 -8.36
C PHE A 281 12.21 -1.04 -9.24
N PRO A 282 11.69 -1.12 -10.48
CA PRO A 282 11.31 0.07 -11.25
C PRO A 282 10.23 0.92 -10.57
N LEU A 283 9.24 0.32 -9.92
CA LEU A 283 8.23 1.05 -9.14
C LEU A 283 8.87 1.82 -7.97
N ILE A 284 9.73 1.15 -7.19
CA ILE A 284 10.46 1.75 -6.06
C ILE A 284 11.34 2.89 -6.52
N THR A 285 12.21 2.65 -7.50
CA THR A 285 13.19 3.65 -7.93
C THR A 285 12.53 4.86 -8.56
N THR A 286 11.45 4.67 -9.34
CA THR A 286 10.67 5.78 -9.90
C THR A 286 10.00 6.59 -8.80
N SER A 287 9.29 5.94 -7.89
CA SER A 287 8.59 6.59 -6.77
C SER A 287 9.57 7.40 -5.90
N TRP A 288 10.63 6.77 -5.44
CA TRP A 288 11.58 7.42 -4.53
C TRP A 288 12.46 8.46 -5.21
N GLN A 289 12.77 8.29 -6.50
CA GLN A 289 13.44 9.35 -7.29
C GLN A 289 12.54 10.58 -7.41
N LYS A 290 11.22 10.40 -7.58
CA LYS A 290 10.25 11.52 -7.57
C LYS A 290 10.14 12.16 -6.17
N GLN A 291 10.09 11.35 -5.12
CA GLN A 291 9.93 11.81 -3.73
C GLN A 291 11.15 12.59 -3.24
N LEU A 292 12.35 12.05 -3.39
CA LEU A 292 13.56 12.51 -2.70
C LEU A 292 14.67 12.98 -3.66
N GLY A 293 14.65 12.49 -4.89
CA GLY A 293 15.78 12.66 -5.80
C GLY A 293 17.03 11.89 -5.37
N GLY A 294 18.08 11.98 -6.16
CA GLY A 294 19.42 11.51 -5.79
C GLY A 294 19.60 9.99 -5.72
N LEU A 295 18.69 9.21 -6.33
CA LEU A 295 18.91 7.78 -6.54
C LEU A 295 19.85 7.56 -7.73
N TYR A 296 19.64 8.32 -8.80
CA TYR A 296 20.44 8.35 -10.03
C TYR A 296 20.32 9.72 -10.71
N ALA A 297 21.32 10.09 -11.49
CA ALA A 297 21.23 11.18 -12.45
C ALA A 297 20.71 10.67 -13.81
N ASN A 298 20.98 9.40 -14.13
CA ASN A 298 20.51 8.71 -15.33
C ASN A 298 20.13 7.26 -14.96
N PRO A 299 18.99 6.74 -15.43
CA PRO A 299 18.61 5.34 -15.18
C PRO A 299 19.67 4.29 -15.56
N ARG A 300 20.54 4.57 -16.53
CA ARG A 300 21.67 3.72 -16.90
C ARG A 300 22.72 3.50 -15.81
N GLU A 301 22.68 4.28 -14.74
CA GLU A 301 23.53 4.04 -13.57
C GLU A 301 23.09 2.79 -12.79
N ILE A 302 21.79 2.47 -12.86
CA ILE A 302 21.16 1.33 -12.19
C ILE A 302 20.88 0.18 -13.14
N TYR A 303 20.23 0.49 -14.28
CA TYR A 303 19.63 -0.48 -15.18
C TYR A 303 20.55 -0.78 -16.36
N GLU A 304 20.47 -2.02 -16.86
CA GLU A 304 21.12 -2.38 -18.13
C GLU A 304 20.54 -1.54 -19.28
N ASP A 305 21.34 -1.31 -20.32
CA ASP A 305 20.98 -0.43 -21.45
C ASP A 305 19.68 -0.86 -22.14
N ALA A 306 19.40 -2.16 -22.15
CA ALA A 306 18.18 -2.72 -22.72
C ALA A 306 16.92 -2.24 -22.03
N PHE A 307 17.00 -1.91 -20.74
CA PHE A 307 15.84 -1.55 -19.90
C PHE A 307 15.83 -0.09 -19.46
N ALA A 308 16.98 0.58 -19.44
CA ALA A 308 17.12 1.92 -18.87
C ALA A 308 16.26 2.99 -19.55
N THR A 309 16.03 2.87 -20.86
CA THR A 309 15.29 3.91 -21.61
C THR A 309 13.79 3.82 -21.33
N GLY A 310 13.24 4.84 -20.66
CA GLY A 310 11.82 4.95 -20.34
C GLY A 310 11.37 4.08 -19.17
N ILE A 311 12.29 3.51 -18.39
CA ILE A 311 11.98 2.67 -17.22
C ILE A 311 11.18 3.45 -16.15
N ASP A 312 11.46 4.73 -15.99
CA ASP A 312 10.82 5.65 -15.04
C ASP A 312 9.42 6.12 -15.47
N THR A 313 8.95 5.68 -16.63
CA THR A 313 7.59 5.93 -17.15
C THR A 313 6.89 4.64 -17.58
N LEU A 314 7.50 3.49 -17.32
CA LEU A 314 7.00 2.20 -17.77
C LEU A 314 5.80 1.73 -16.92
N LEU A 315 5.83 1.97 -15.61
CA LEU A 315 4.84 1.48 -14.66
C LEU A 315 4.12 2.63 -13.91
N PRO A 316 2.81 2.53 -13.72
CA PRO A 316 1.87 1.51 -14.22
C PRO A 316 1.69 1.57 -15.73
N SER A 317 1.48 0.41 -16.37
CA SER A 317 1.42 0.23 -17.82
C SER A 317 0.01 -0.08 -18.32
N TYR A 318 -0.27 0.21 -19.58
CA TYR A 318 -1.45 -0.33 -20.26
C TYR A 318 -1.24 -1.74 -20.82
N LEU A 319 0.00 -2.24 -20.78
CA LEU A 319 0.32 -3.63 -21.05
C LEU A 319 0.06 -4.46 -19.80
N SER A 320 -0.41 -5.68 -19.98
CA SER A 320 -0.45 -6.64 -18.90
C SER A 320 0.97 -6.98 -18.41
N ARG A 321 1.08 -7.50 -17.21
CA ARG A 321 2.36 -7.94 -16.66
C ARG A 321 3.04 -8.98 -17.56
N ASP A 322 2.27 -9.94 -18.11
CA ASP A 322 2.81 -10.93 -19.04
C ASP A 322 3.28 -10.32 -20.37
N ASP A 323 2.58 -9.30 -20.88
CA ASP A 323 2.99 -8.59 -22.08
C ASP A 323 4.26 -7.76 -21.86
N LEU A 324 4.46 -7.19 -20.66
CA LEU A 324 5.72 -6.51 -20.31
C LEU A 324 6.93 -7.46 -20.44
N PHE A 325 6.76 -8.70 -20.00
CA PHE A 325 7.80 -9.73 -20.12
C PHE A 325 7.92 -10.25 -21.57
N ALA A 326 6.81 -10.57 -22.21
CA ALA A 326 6.78 -11.12 -23.57
C ALA A 326 7.36 -10.16 -24.61
N THR A 327 7.17 -8.85 -24.40
CA THR A 327 7.72 -7.81 -25.28
C THR A 327 9.12 -7.34 -24.89
N GLY A 328 9.73 -7.95 -23.86
CA GLY A 328 11.08 -7.63 -23.39
C GLY A 328 11.21 -6.24 -22.77
N LYS A 329 10.10 -5.64 -22.29
CA LYS A 329 10.13 -4.37 -21.55
C LYS A 329 10.74 -4.52 -20.16
N LEU A 330 10.54 -5.70 -19.55
CA LEU A 330 11.18 -6.14 -18.32
C LEU A 330 11.61 -7.61 -18.47
N PRO A 331 12.68 -8.06 -17.82
CA PRO A 331 12.98 -9.48 -17.76
C PRO A 331 12.01 -10.13 -16.76
N ARG A 332 11.59 -11.38 -17.04
CA ARG A 332 10.64 -12.08 -16.15
C ARG A 332 11.25 -12.39 -14.79
N TYR A 333 12.52 -12.78 -14.73
CA TYR A 333 13.17 -13.25 -13.52
C TYR A 333 14.55 -12.61 -13.29
N ALA A 334 15.44 -12.59 -14.26
CA ALA A 334 16.82 -12.16 -14.08
C ALA A 334 16.94 -10.71 -13.57
N PHE A 335 16.99 -10.56 -12.26
CA PHE A 335 17.18 -9.27 -11.60
C PHE A 335 18.66 -8.87 -11.61
N PHE A 336 19.56 -9.82 -11.27
CA PHE A 336 21.01 -9.66 -11.30
C PHE A 336 21.69 -10.53 -12.38
N PRO A 337 22.94 -10.21 -12.79
CA PRO A 337 23.73 -11.05 -13.69
C PRO A 337 23.93 -12.46 -13.13
N ALA A 338 24.09 -13.44 -14.02
CA ALA A 338 24.34 -14.83 -13.64
C ALA A 338 25.62 -15.03 -12.80
N ASP A 339 26.62 -14.18 -13.01
CA ASP A 339 27.92 -14.15 -12.33
C ASP A 339 28.02 -13.03 -11.29
N ALA A 340 26.88 -12.52 -10.84
CA ALA A 340 26.81 -11.41 -9.88
C ALA A 340 27.60 -11.67 -8.60
N THR A 341 28.17 -10.59 -8.05
CA THR A 341 28.84 -10.60 -6.73
C THR A 341 28.25 -9.46 -5.87
N PRO A 342 27.56 -9.80 -4.75
CA PRO A 342 27.32 -11.14 -4.25
C PRO A 342 26.37 -11.96 -5.14
N GLY A 343 26.57 -13.28 -5.17
CA GLY A 343 25.66 -14.22 -5.81
C GLY A 343 24.48 -14.61 -4.91
N PRO A 344 23.60 -15.54 -5.37
CA PRO A 344 22.42 -15.95 -4.60
C PRO A 344 22.80 -16.61 -3.28
N LEU A 345 22.17 -16.19 -2.17
CA LEU A 345 22.42 -16.76 -0.85
C LEU A 345 21.84 -18.16 -0.67
N ASN A 346 20.84 -18.52 -1.46
CA ASN A 346 20.22 -19.83 -1.44
C ASN A 346 19.59 -20.17 -2.80
N ALA A 347 19.18 -21.42 -2.97
CA ALA A 347 18.65 -21.92 -4.23
C ALA A 347 17.30 -21.31 -4.63
N SER A 348 16.50 -20.82 -3.68
CA SER A 348 15.16 -20.28 -3.97
C SER A 348 15.22 -18.96 -4.74
N VAL A 349 16.29 -18.18 -4.56
CA VAL A 349 16.49 -16.89 -5.26
C VAL A 349 17.42 -17.03 -6.48
N ALA A 350 17.86 -18.24 -6.82
CA ALA A 350 18.75 -18.43 -7.97
C ALA A 350 18.09 -18.06 -9.31
N ILE A 351 16.76 -18.08 -9.38
CA ILE A 351 15.99 -17.67 -10.55
C ILE A 351 16.15 -16.18 -10.88
N ASP A 352 16.48 -15.36 -9.89
CA ASP A 352 16.68 -13.92 -10.03
C ASP A 352 18.08 -13.56 -10.54
N TYR A 353 18.90 -14.57 -10.89
CA TYR A 353 20.23 -14.42 -11.44
C TYR A 353 20.30 -15.06 -12.83
N GLY A 354 20.64 -14.26 -13.83
CA GLY A 354 20.63 -14.77 -15.20
C GLY A 354 21.15 -13.80 -16.24
N ALA A 355 21.19 -14.27 -17.48
CA ALA A 355 21.43 -13.41 -18.62
C ALA A 355 20.23 -12.48 -18.88
N ASN A 356 20.47 -11.34 -19.52
CA ASN A 356 19.46 -10.32 -19.78
C ASN A 356 18.84 -9.77 -18.49
N ASN A 357 19.68 -9.54 -17.50
CA ASN A 357 19.31 -9.04 -16.19
C ASN A 357 18.92 -7.56 -16.20
N LEU A 358 18.14 -7.17 -15.19
CA LEU A 358 17.63 -5.81 -15.05
C LEU A 358 18.68 -4.83 -14.51
N VAL A 359 19.37 -5.21 -13.42
CA VAL A 359 20.26 -4.34 -12.63
C VAL A 359 21.72 -4.62 -12.95
N ARG A 360 22.51 -3.58 -13.18
CA ARG A 360 23.93 -3.66 -13.48
C ARG A 360 24.75 -4.19 -12.31
N GLN A 361 25.76 -5.01 -12.61
CA GLN A 361 26.75 -5.44 -11.62
C GLN A 361 27.48 -4.25 -10.96
N THR A 362 27.79 -3.22 -11.71
CA THR A 362 28.45 -2.03 -11.17
C THR A 362 27.61 -1.32 -10.11
N TYR A 363 26.29 -1.26 -10.30
CA TYR A 363 25.38 -0.72 -9.30
C TYR A 363 25.28 -1.62 -8.08
N LEU A 364 25.09 -2.94 -8.27
CA LEU A 364 25.08 -3.91 -7.17
C LEU A 364 26.37 -3.81 -6.32
N THR A 365 27.54 -3.68 -6.95
CA THR A 365 28.81 -3.54 -6.22
C THR A 365 28.83 -2.32 -5.30
N THR A 366 28.33 -1.18 -5.77
CA THR A 366 28.29 0.05 -4.94
C THR A 366 27.20 -0.03 -3.88
N TRP A 367 26.06 -0.61 -4.19
CA TRP A 367 24.96 -0.81 -3.26
C TRP A 367 25.33 -1.77 -2.13
N PHE A 368 25.86 -2.95 -2.46
CA PHE A 368 26.33 -3.93 -1.47
C PHE A 368 27.52 -3.39 -0.66
N GLY A 369 28.46 -2.69 -1.30
CA GLY A 369 29.57 -2.01 -0.61
C GLY A 369 29.09 -1.02 0.46
N ASP A 370 28.00 -0.28 0.19
CA ASP A 370 27.41 0.62 1.17
C ASP A 370 26.66 -0.14 2.30
N VAL A 371 26.05 -1.31 2.01
CA VAL A 371 25.48 -2.17 3.07
C VAL A 371 26.56 -2.60 4.05
N GLN A 372 27.74 -2.97 3.56
CA GLN A 372 28.87 -3.39 4.39
C GLN A 372 29.52 -2.24 5.16
N ALA A 373 29.67 -1.07 4.53
CA ALA A 373 30.33 0.09 5.12
C ALA A 373 29.43 0.84 6.13
N ASN A 374 28.13 0.85 5.90
CA ASN A 374 27.12 1.60 6.67
C ASN A 374 25.95 0.70 7.08
N PRO A 375 26.17 -0.39 7.84
CA PRO A 375 25.11 -1.34 8.20
C PRO A 375 24.07 -0.69 9.12
N CYS A 376 22.80 -0.93 8.82
CA CYS A 376 21.70 -0.56 9.71
C CYS A 376 21.50 -1.65 10.78
N PRO A 377 21.41 -1.31 12.08
CA PRO A 377 21.33 -2.31 13.17
C PRO A 377 20.14 -3.28 13.05
N GLY A 378 19.02 -2.81 12.46
CA GLY A 378 17.81 -3.60 12.27
C GLY A 378 17.80 -4.44 10.99
N ASN A 379 18.87 -4.44 10.18
CA ASN A 379 18.91 -5.09 8.86
C ASN A 379 19.91 -6.25 8.77
N ALA A 380 20.32 -6.80 9.92
CA ALA A 380 21.27 -7.92 9.93
C ALA A 380 20.75 -9.12 9.13
N LEU A 381 21.62 -9.72 8.31
CA LEU A 381 21.34 -10.93 7.55
C LEU A 381 22.36 -12.03 7.94
N PRO A 382 21.91 -13.19 8.45
CA PRO A 382 20.52 -13.49 8.81
C PRO A 382 20.01 -12.64 9.98
N ALA A 383 18.68 -12.50 10.08
CA ALA A 383 18.07 -11.81 11.22
C ALA A 383 18.44 -12.50 12.53
N THR A 384 18.83 -11.72 13.53
CA THR A 384 19.16 -12.18 14.87
C THR A 384 18.17 -11.63 15.89
N GLN A 385 18.07 -12.26 17.06
CA GLN A 385 17.24 -11.71 18.15
C GLN A 385 17.63 -10.28 18.49
N ALA A 386 18.92 -9.95 18.43
CA ALA A 386 19.42 -8.59 18.69
C ALA A 386 18.96 -7.59 17.62
N SER A 387 19.03 -7.95 16.33
CA SER A 387 18.56 -7.08 15.24
C SER A 387 17.04 -6.91 15.23
N LEU A 388 16.29 -7.95 15.56
CA LEU A 388 14.82 -7.89 15.67
C LEU A 388 14.35 -7.10 16.89
N ALA A 389 15.11 -7.09 17.99
CA ALA A 389 14.75 -6.43 19.24
C ALA A 389 15.41 -5.04 19.43
N THR A 390 16.05 -4.48 18.40
CA THR A 390 16.70 -3.17 18.50
C THR A 390 15.69 -2.02 18.57
N THR A 391 15.99 -1.02 19.43
CA THR A 391 15.20 0.22 19.55
C THR A 391 15.59 1.29 18.52
N SER A 392 16.68 1.07 17.78
CA SER A 392 17.23 2.00 16.78
C SER A 392 17.56 1.26 15.48
N PRO A 393 16.57 0.60 14.83
CA PRO A 393 16.82 -0.24 13.66
C PRO A 393 17.42 0.52 12.48
N LEU A 394 17.12 1.81 12.39
CA LEU A 394 17.54 2.73 11.32
C LEU A 394 18.70 3.65 11.76
N GLY A 395 19.46 3.27 12.78
CA GLY A 395 20.62 4.02 13.28
C GLY A 395 21.86 3.84 12.40
N CYS A 396 21.72 4.16 11.11
CA CYS A 396 22.76 4.07 10.08
C CYS A 396 22.78 5.35 9.22
N THR A 397 23.87 5.54 8.46
CA THR A 397 24.06 6.70 7.58
C THR A 397 24.46 6.25 6.17
N PRO A 398 23.52 5.65 5.40
CA PRO A 398 23.82 5.18 4.06
C PRO A 398 24.29 6.30 3.12
N THR A 399 25.25 6.00 2.27
CA THR A 399 25.72 6.90 1.20
C THR A 399 25.03 6.59 -0.15
N ASN A 400 24.60 5.35 -0.36
CA ASN A 400 23.82 4.96 -1.52
C ASN A 400 22.43 5.60 -1.51
N GLY A 401 21.99 6.20 -2.64
CA GLY A 401 20.73 6.94 -2.76
C GLY A 401 19.50 6.09 -2.48
N LEU A 402 19.46 4.86 -2.99
CA LEU A 402 18.36 3.92 -2.77
C LEU A 402 18.21 3.55 -1.28
N ARG A 403 19.32 3.29 -0.59
CA ARG A 403 19.32 2.96 0.83
C ARG A 403 18.90 4.14 1.70
N ARG A 404 19.29 5.39 1.35
CA ARG A 404 18.79 6.58 2.04
C ARG A 404 17.28 6.71 1.90
N ALA A 405 16.78 6.50 0.69
CA ALA A 405 15.33 6.54 0.43
C ALA A 405 14.58 5.41 1.16
N ALA A 406 15.18 4.20 1.22
CA ALA A 406 14.62 3.09 1.98
C ALA A 406 14.52 3.38 3.49
N VAL A 407 15.54 3.99 4.09
CA VAL A 407 15.51 4.43 5.50
C VAL A 407 14.43 5.49 5.73
N ALA A 408 14.27 6.44 4.82
CA ALA A 408 13.23 7.47 4.92
C ALA A 408 11.80 6.93 4.85
N ASN A 409 11.61 5.83 4.10
CA ASN A 409 10.31 5.19 3.90
C ASN A 409 10.07 3.96 4.80
N ASP A 410 10.99 3.62 5.70
CA ASP A 410 10.84 2.50 6.63
C ASP A 410 9.88 2.83 7.77
N LEU A 411 8.98 1.91 8.08
CA LEU A 411 7.94 2.14 9.08
C LEU A 411 8.36 1.77 10.51
N ARG A 412 9.63 1.45 10.75
CA ARG A 412 10.22 1.23 12.08
C ARG A 412 10.74 2.54 12.70
N ASN A 413 9.99 3.64 12.59
CA ASN A 413 10.36 4.98 13.06
C ASN A 413 9.32 5.64 13.97
N TRP A 414 8.29 4.90 14.37
CA TRP A 414 7.20 5.34 15.25
C TRP A 414 6.71 4.17 16.11
N LEU A 415 5.77 4.44 17.04
CA LEU A 415 5.17 3.39 17.88
C LEU A 415 3.64 3.50 17.80
N PRO A 416 2.93 2.43 17.38
CA PRO A 416 1.47 2.43 17.38
C PRO A 416 0.87 2.58 18.78
N GLY A 417 -0.09 3.49 18.93
CA GLY A 417 -0.88 3.65 20.15
C GLY A 417 -2.13 2.78 20.21
N ARG A 418 -2.38 1.98 19.16
CA ARG A 418 -3.56 1.12 19.01
C ARG A 418 -3.15 -0.29 18.59
N PRO A 419 -4.03 -1.30 18.82
CA PRO A 419 -3.71 -2.68 18.47
C PRO A 419 -3.30 -2.90 17.01
N VAL A 420 -2.29 -3.74 16.81
CA VAL A 420 -1.77 -4.12 15.49
C VAL A 420 -1.69 -5.64 15.37
N LEU A 421 -2.17 -6.18 14.25
CA LEU A 421 -1.90 -7.55 13.84
C LEU A 421 -1.03 -7.55 12.58
N MET A 422 0.05 -8.30 12.58
CA MET A 422 0.86 -8.59 11.39
C MET A 422 0.67 -10.05 11.00
N CYS A 423 0.23 -10.31 9.77
CA CYS A 423 0.04 -11.66 9.25
C CYS A 423 0.89 -11.86 8.00
N GLY A 424 1.39 -13.07 7.81
CA GLY A 424 2.13 -13.47 6.61
C GLY A 424 2.50 -14.96 6.68
N GLY A 425 3.40 -15.38 5.83
CA GLY A 425 3.95 -16.73 5.84
C GLY A 425 5.47 -16.70 5.81
N SER A 426 6.13 -17.49 6.66
CA SER A 426 7.59 -17.51 6.77
C SER A 426 8.32 -18.03 5.53
N ASN A 427 7.60 -18.67 4.59
CA ASN A 427 8.13 -19.11 3.30
C ASN A 427 7.69 -18.22 2.13
N ASP A 428 7.24 -17.00 2.38
CA ASP A 428 6.84 -16.04 1.33
C ASP A 428 8.08 -15.61 0.52
N PRO A 429 8.15 -15.92 -0.79
CA PRO A 429 9.30 -15.57 -1.62
C PRO A 429 9.22 -14.14 -2.16
N THR A 430 8.07 -13.48 -2.07
CA THR A 430 7.78 -12.16 -2.66
C THR A 430 7.94 -11.05 -1.64
N VAL A 431 7.47 -11.25 -0.39
CA VAL A 431 7.74 -10.34 0.73
C VAL A 431 8.26 -11.14 1.90
N ASN A 432 9.56 -11.08 2.12
CA ASN A 432 10.21 -11.83 3.18
C ASN A 432 9.59 -11.50 4.55
N PHE A 433 9.11 -12.52 5.25
CA PHE A 433 8.43 -12.38 6.55
C PHE A 433 9.30 -11.74 7.64
N ALA A 434 10.64 -11.72 7.44
CA ALA A 434 11.54 -10.96 8.30
C ALA A 434 11.17 -9.47 8.40
N SER A 435 10.52 -8.89 7.38
CA SER A 435 9.98 -7.53 7.42
C SER A 435 8.95 -7.36 8.55
N SER A 436 7.98 -8.27 8.65
CA SER A 436 6.97 -8.27 9.72
C SER A 436 7.61 -8.54 11.09
N LEU A 437 8.54 -9.50 11.16
CA LEU A 437 9.25 -9.84 12.40
C LEU A 437 10.10 -8.67 12.92
N ALA A 438 10.81 -7.96 12.03
CA ALA A 438 11.64 -6.81 12.38
C ALA A 438 10.80 -5.63 12.88
N THR A 439 9.66 -5.38 12.23
CA THR A 439 8.75 -4.30 12.65
C THR A 439 8.09 -4.63 13.98
N ALA A 440 7.59 -5.85 14.16
CA ALA A 440 7.03 -6.30 15.43
C ALA A 440 8.09 -6.31 16.56
N GLY A 441 9.30 -6.74 16.25
CA GLY A 441 10.43 -6.72 17.18
C GLY A 441 10.78 -5.30 17.66
N TYR A 442 10.82 -4.34 16.74
CA TYR A 442 11.00 -2.93 17.05
C TYR A 442 9.85 -2.40 17.94
N PHE A 443 8.58 -2.69 17.61
CA PHE A 443 7.45 -2.22 18.44
C PHE A 443 7.52 -2.79 19.86
N ARG A 444 7.86 -4.08 20.02
CA ARG A 444 8.08 -4.69 21.35
C ARG A 444 9.25 -4.05 22.09
N ALA A 445 10.36 -3.85 21.41
CA ALA A 445 11.55 -3.20 22.01
C ALA A 445 11.26 -1.77 22.46
N ARG A 446 10.32 -1.07 21.79
CA ARG A 446 9.84 0.26 22.16
C ARG A 446 8.73 0.25 23.22
N GLY A 447 8.35 -0.92 23.73
CA GLY A 447 7.40 -1.05 24.83
C GLY A 447 5.94 -1.26 24.42
N MET A 448 5.65 -1.63 23.17
CA MET A 448 4.28 -2.01 22.79
C MET A 448 3.84 -3.25 23.58
N PRO A 449 2.69 -3.20 24.29
CA PRO A 449 2.21 -4.35 25.05
C PRO A 449 1.94 -5.57 24.16
N SER A 450 2.23 -6.77 24.66
CA SER A 450 1.96 -8.01 23.92
C SER A 450 0.47 -8.23 23.62
N SER A 451 -0.42 -7.71 24.45
CA SER A 451 -1.87 -7.70 24.22
C SER A 451 -2.32 -6.81 23.06
N SER A 452 -1.46 -5.87 22.64
CA SER A 452 -1.73 -4.93 21.54
C SER A 452 -1.00 -5.27 20.25
N LEU A 453 -0.16 -6.32 20.25
CA LEU A 453 0.62 -6.72 19.06
C LEU A 453 0.54 -8.22 18.82
N SER A 454 -0.19 -8.61 17.80
CA SER A 454 -0.26 -9.98 17.30
C SER A 454 0.62 -10.17 16.07
N VAL A 455 1.34 -11.31 16.00
CA VAL A 455 2.09 -11.71 14.80
C VAL A 455 1.64 -13.11 14.44
N VAL A 456 1.09 -13.27 13.26
CA VAL A 456 0.54 -14.53 12.74
C VAL A 456 1.39 -15.01 11.57
N ASP A 457 2.15 -16.06 11.79
CA ASP A 457 2.77 -16.83 10.71
C ASP A 457 1.86 -18.01 10.36
N LEU A 458 1.38 -18.03 9.10
CA LEU A 458 0.49 -19.08 8.60
C LEU A 458 1.16 -20.45 8.51
N GLU A 459 2.49 -20.51 8.47
CA GLU A 459 3.27 -21.77 8.49
C GLU A 459 3.41 -22.37 9.89
N THR A 460 3.07 -21.63 10.95
CA THR A 460 3.20 -22.12 12.33
C THR A 460 2.26 -23.29 12.58
N THR A 461 2.80 -24.39 13.09
CA THR A 461 2.08 -25.61 13.46
C THR A 461 2.07 -25.84 14.97
N GLY A 462 1.12 -26.64 15.48
CA GLY A 462 1.09 -27.05 16.89
C GLY A 462 0.63 -25.96 17.87
N VAL A 463 0.18 -24.80 17.39
CA VAL A 463 -0.38 -23.72 18.21
C VAL A 463 -1.89 -23.74 18.15
N SER A 464 -2.54 -23.63 19.33
CA SER A 464 -4.00 -23.51 19.45
C SER A 464 -4.34 -22.12 19.95
N ASP A 465 -4.80 -21.26 19.03
CA ASP A 465 -5.21 -19.89 19.29
C ASP A 465 -6.36 -19.47 18.34
N ALA A 466 -6.76 -18.21 18.40
CA ALA A 466 -7.83 -17.66 17.56
C ALA A 466 -7.56 -17.77 16.04
N TYR A 467 -6.31 -17.98 15.63
CA TYR A 467 -5.88 -18.02 14.22
C TYR A 467 -5.65 -19.44 13.70
N SER A 468 -5.92 -20.46 14.51
CA SER A 468 -5.69 -21.87 14.16
C SER A 468 -6.46 -22.31 12.92
N ALA A 469 -7.69 -21.82 12.73
CA ALA A 469 -8.51 -22.11 11.55
C ALA A 469 -7.88 -21.54 10.26
N ALA A 470 -7.32 -20.34 10.31
CA ALA A 470 -6.62 -19.73 9.17
C ALA A 470 -5.37 -20.51 8.78
N ARG A 471 -4.55 -20.94 9.77
CA ARG A 471 -3.36 -21.79 9.52
C ARG A 471 -3.74 -23.14 8.92
N ALA A 472 -4.79 -23.78 9.44
CA ALA A 472 -5.26 -25.06 8.91
C ALA A 472 -5.78 -24.92 7.46
N GLY A 473 -6.54 -23.88 7.18
CA GLY A 473 -7.03 -23.57 5.82
C GLY A 473 -5.89 -23.30 4.85
N PHE A 474 -4.90 -22.50 5.25
CA PHE A 474 -3.70 -22.22 4.47
C PHE A 474 -2.91 -23.51 4.16
N ALA A 475 -2.64 -24.34 5.17
CA ALA A 475 -1.94 -25.61 4.98
C ALA A 475 -2.67 -26.54 4.00
N GLN A 476 -4.01 -26.61 4.06
CA GLN A 476 -4.83 -27.36 3.11
C GLN A 476 -4.77 -26.78 1.69
N ALA A 477 -4.83 -25.46 1.53
CA ALA A 477 -4.74 -24.81 0.23
C ALA A 477 -3.36 -25.04 -0.42
N LYS A 478 -2.30 -24.92 0.37
CA LYS A 478 -0.92 -25.20 -0.07
C LYS A 478 -0.75 -26.67 -0.49
N ALA A 479 -1.30 -27.61 0.28
CA ALA A 479 -1.27 -29.03 -0.06
C ALA A 479 -2.05 -29.34 -1.36
N ARG A 480 -3.21 -28.71 -1.56
CA ARG A 480 -3.98 -28.83 -2.82
C ARG A 480 -3.20 -28.29 -4.00
N LYS A 481 -2.61 -27.07 -3.88
CA LYS A 481 -1.80 -26.48 -4.95
C LYS A 481 -0.65 -27.40 -5.35
N LEU A 482 0.03 -28.02 -4.38
CA LEU A 482 1.09 -28.98 -4.65
C LEU A 482 0.56 -30.24 -5.36
N ALA A 483 -0.59 -30.77 -4.93
CA ALA A 483 -1.20 -31.96 -5.53
C ALA A 483 -1.70 -31.72 -6.96
N ASP A 484 -2.25 -30.53 -7.23
CA ASP A 484 -2.79 -30.13 -8.54
C ASP A 484 -1.67 -29.73 -9.53
N SER A 485 -0.46 -29.44 -9.04
CA SER A 485 0.70 -29.10 -9.87
C SER A 485 1.29 -30.34 -10.53
N THR A 486 1.73 -30.20 -11.78
CA THR A 486 2.32 -31.28 -12.60
C THR A 486 3.84 -31.13 -12.72
N GLY A 487 4.51 -32.16 -13.17
CA GLY A 487 5.96 -32.17 -13.38
C GLY A 487 6.74 -32.86 -12.26
N THR A 488 8.04 -32.58 -12.19
CA THR A 488 8.95 -33.05 -11.14
C THR A 488 8.62 -32.42 -9.79
N ASP A 489 9.15 -32.97 -8.70
CA ASP A 489 8.97 -32.39 -7.37
C ASP A 489 9.48 -30.94 -7.27
N ALA A 490 10.57 -30.63 -7.98
CA ALA A 490 11.11 -29.27 -8.04
C ALA A 490 10.14 -28.30 -8.74
N GLU A 491 9.58 -28.69 -9.89
CA GLU A 491 8.60 -27.87 -10.64
C GLU A 491 7.30 -27.68 -9.86
N ARG A 492 6.81 -28.72 -9.17
CA ARG A 492 5.63 -28.62 -8.32
C ARG A 492 5.85 -27.68 -7.13
N ASN A 493 7.00 -27.78 -6.46
CA ASN A 493 7.36 -26.86 -5.36
C ASN A 493 7.53 -25.43 -5.88
N GLN A 494 8.08 -25.23 -7.06
CA GLN A 494 8.19 -23.92 -7.69
C GLN A 494 6.80 -23.33 -8.00
N SER A 495 5.85 -24.14 -8.48
CA SER A 495 4.46 -23.72 -8.69
C SER A 495 3.81 -23.24 -7.39
N VAL A 496 4.07 -23.92 -6.26
CA VAL A 496 3.61 -23.47 -4.95
C VAL A 496 4.27 -22.16 -4.54
N ALA A 497 5.57 -22.00 -4.77
CA ALA A 497 6.28 -20.77 -4.46
C ALA A 497 5.73 -19.56 -5.27
N PHE A 498 5.45 -19.73 -6.55
CA PHE A 498 4.87 -18.67 -7.39
C PHE A 498 3.43 -18.29 -6.98
N ALA A 499 2.67 -19.26 -6.47
CA ALA A 499 1.32 -19.02 -5.98
C ALA A 499 1.26 -18.49 -4.54
N TYR A 500 2.37 -18.57 -3.81
CA TYR A 500 2.41 -18.38 -2.36
C TYR A 500 1.85 -17.03 -1.95
N HIS A 501 2.49 -15.96 -2.42
CA HIS A 501 2.13 -14.59 -2.05
C HIS A 501 0.77 -14.14 -2.60
N GLY A 502 0.51 -14.38 -3.89
CA GLY A 502 -0.66 -13.84 -4.58
C GLY A 502 -1.94 -14.69 -4.47
N GLU A 503 -1.81 -16.02 -4.25
CA GLU A 503 -2.98 -16.92 -4.27
C GLU A 503 -3.24 -17.59 -2.92
N LEU A 504 -2.18 -17.99 -2.18
CA LEU A 504 -2.33 -18.83 -1.00
C LEU A 504 -2.50 -18.02 0.30
N VAL A 505 -1.70 -16.99 0.52
CA VAL A 505 -1.69 -16.22 1.77
C VAL A 505 -2.88 -15.27 1.94
N PRO A 506 -3.38 -14.54 0.89
CA PRO A 506 -4.30 -13.43 1.09
C PRO A 506 -5.56 -13.80 1.87
N ALA A 507 -6.28 -14.84 1.46
CA ALA A 507 -7.55 -15.24 2.07
C ALA A 507 -7.41 -15.58 3.57
N TYR A 508 -6.32 -16.25 3.95
CA TYR A 508 -6.11 -16.70 5.33
C TYR A 508 -5.53 -15.63 6.24
N CYS A 509 -4.73 -14.71 5.72
CA CYS A 509 -4.37 -13.53 6.47
C CYS A 509 -5.58 -12.61 6.67
N MET A 510 -6.44 -12.40 5.66
CA MET A 510 -7.67 -11.62 5.84
C MET A 510 -8.65 -12.28 6.82
N GLN A 511 -8.73 -13.63 6.85
CA GLN A 511 -9.48 -14.36 7.86
C GLN A 511 -8.93 -14.06 9.27
N SER A 512 -7.61 -14.10 9.44
CA SER A 512 -6.96 -13.75 10.71
C SER A 512 -7.23 -12.31 11.12
N VAL A 513 -7.19 -11.38 10.17
CA VAL A 513 -7.50 -9.96 10.37
C VAL A 513 -8.93 -9.76 10.83
N ARG A 514 -9.90 -10.46 10.22
CA ARG A 514 -11.30 -10.33 10.63
C ARG A 514 -11.50 -10.83 12.06
N VAL A 515 -10.95 -11.97 12.43
CA VAL A 515 -10.99 -12.50 13.81
C VAL A 515 -10.38 -11.49 14.80
N PHE A 516 -9.26 -10.89 14.43
CA PHE A 516 -8.62 -9.85 15.23
C PHE A 516 -9.50 -8.60 15.38
N PHE A 517 -10.09 -8.11 14.32
CA PHE A 517 -10.96 -6.92 14.34
C PHE A 517 -12.24 -7.15 15.15
N GLU A 518 -12.88 -8.33 14.98
CA GLU A 518 -14.03 -8.73 15.79
C GLU A 518 -13.66 -8.71 17.29
N GLY A 519 -12.52 -9.32 17.66
CA GLY A 519 -12.05 -9.31 19.05
C GLY A 519 -11.74 -7.93 19.62
N VAL A 520 -11.22 -7.00 18.80
CA VAL A 520 -10.99 -5.60 19.23
C VAL A 520 -12.31 -4.85 19.40
N LEU A 521 -13.27 -5.02 18.49
CA LEU A 521 -14.60 -4.38 18.59
C LEU A 521 -15.38 -4.89 19.79
N ASP A 522 -15.35 -6.21 20.07
CA ASP A 522 -16.02 -6.83 21.22
C ASP A 522 -15.43 -6.36 22.56
N ALA A 523 -14.15 -6.04 22.59
CA ALA A 523 -13.47 -5.47 23.77
C ALA A 523 -13.78 -3.98 24.01
N GLY A 524 -14.61 -3.34 23.16
CA GLY A 524 -14.98 -1.92 23.26
C GLY A 524 -13.92 -0.97 22.69
N GLY A 525 -13.20 -1.43 21.67
CA GLY A 525 -12.09 -0.75 20.99
C GLY A 525 -12.48 0.54 20.26
#